data_de508090771598d4d59018e638b22174
#
_entry.id   de508090771598d4d59018e638b22174
#
_cell.length_a   1.000
_cell.length_b   1.000
_cell.length_c   1.000
_cell.angle_alpha   90.00
_cell.angle_beta   90.00
_cell.angle_gamma   90.00
#
_symmetry.space_group_name_H-M   'P 1'
#
loop_
_entity.id
_entity.type
_entity.pdbx_description
1 polymer ?
#
loop_
_entity_poly.entity_id
_entity_poly.type
_entity_poly.pdbx_seq_one_letter_code
_entity_poly.pdbx_strand_id
1 'polypeptide(L)'
;KKTIYILKIEGLSETTGTVSDSTRKISRYKNQVSANVKIYYRQKNYDRLIYEFDEKRDASYSLILNNIRSTMASKKNAELTSIRLLSEEIYKRVLVFLSKN
;
A
#
# COMPACT_ATOMS: atom_id res chain seq x y z
N LYS A 1 9.14 -15.99 29.41
CA LYS A 1 7.80 -15.45 29.20
C LYS A 1 7.71 -14.80 27.85
N LYS A 2 6.84 -15.33 26.98
CA LYS A 2 6.69 -14.81 25.62
C LYS A 2 5.76 -13.61 25.58
N THR A 3 6.20 -12.57 24.88
CA THR A 3 5.35 -11.45 24.54
C THR A 3 4.71 -11.73 23.20
N ILE A 4 3.38 -11.60 23.13
CA ILE A 4 2.65 -11.84 21.90
C ILE A 4 2.11 -10.53 21.37
N TYR A 5 2.47 -10.22 20.15
CA TYR A 5 1.95 -9.06 19.45
C TYR A 5 1.04 -9.53 18.32
N ILE A 6 -0.01 -8.78 18.09
CA ILE A 6 -0.94 -9.06 17.01
C ILE A 6 -0.91 -7.89 16.05
N LEU A 7 -0.69 -8.19 14.79
CA LEU A 7 -0.62 -7.19 13.73
C LEU A 7 -1.89 -7.27 12.89
N LYS A 8 -2.59 -6.15 12.76
CA LYS A 8 -3.77 -6.06 11.92
C LYS A 8 -3.55 -5.03 10.85
N ILE A 9 -3.69 -5.45 9.60
CA ILE A 9 -3.46 -4.57 8.44
C ILE A 9 -4.73 -4.53 7.60
N GLU A 10 -5.22 -3.31 7.35
CA GLU A 10 -6.33 -3.09 6.43
C GLU A 10 -5.85 -2.26 5.26
N GLY A 11 -6.00 -2.78 4.06
CA GLY A 11 -5.48 -2.15 2.87
C GLY A 11 -6.56 -1.73 1.89
N LEU A 12 -6.23 -0.74 1.07
CA LEU A 12 -7.09 -0.22 0.02
C LEU A 12 -6.25 0.11 -1.20
N SER A 13 -6.78 -0.21 -2.38
CA SER A 13 -6.12 0.11 -3.64
C SER A 13 -7.06 0.95 -4.49
N GLU A 14 -6.54 2.05 -5.03
CA GLU A 14 -7.30 2.95 -5.88
C GLU A 14 -6.52 3.32 -7.13
N THR A 15 -7.23 3.48 -8.24
CA THR A 15 -6.63 3.91 -9.50
C THR A 15 -7.29 5.20 -9.96
N THR A 16 -6.47 6.20 -10.28
CA THR A 16 -6.94 7.46 -10.83
C THR A 16 -6.25 7.72 -12.16
N GLY A 17 -6.97 8.38 -13.05
CA GLY A 17 -6.43 8.73 -14.36
C GLY A 17 -6.17 10.23 -14.48
N THR A 18 -5.13 10.58 -15.21
CA THR A 18 -4.79 11.96 -15.52
C THR A 18 -5.11 12.22 -16.99
N VAL A 19 -5.88 13.28 -17.25
CA VAL A 19 -6.28 13.66 -18.59
C VAL A 19 -5.27 14.63 -19.17
N SER A 20 -4.89 14.38 -20.42
CA SER A 20 -4.03 15.30 -21.14
C SER A 20 -4.84 16.52 -21.58
N ASP A 21 -4.33 17.73 -21.31
CA ASP A 21 -5.03 18.97 -21.65
C ASP A 21 -5.24 19.15 -23.15
N SER A 22 -4.28 18.72 -23.95
CA SER A 22 -4.33 18.95 -25.40
C SER A 22 -5.28 18.00 -26.12
N THR A 23 -5.45 16.79 -25.62
CA THR A 23 -6.24 15.76 -26.33
C THR A 23 -7.48 15.34 -25.57
N ARG A 24 -7.59 15.72 -24.30
CA ARG A 24 -8.66 15.31 -23.40
C ARG A 24 -8.79 13.79 -23.26
N LYS A 25 -7.69 13.09 -23.50
CA LYS A 25 -7.63 11.64 -23.30
C LYS A 25 -6.85 11.33 -22.06
N ILE A 26 -7.24 10.26 -21.37
CA ILE A 26 -6.47 9.78 -20.23
C ILE A 26 -5.16 9.24 -20.77
N SER A 27 -4.06 9.85 -20.36
CA SER A 27 -2.73 9.49 -20.85
C SER A 27 -1.91 8.77 -19.80
N ARG A 28 -2.25 8.93 -18.53
CA ARG A 28 -1.49 8.35 -17.44
C ARG A 28 -2.42 7.96 -16.30
N TYR A 29 -2.11 6.85 -15.68
CA TYR A 29 -2.82 6.38 -14.50
C TYR A 29 -1.88 6.29 -13.33
N LYS A 30 -2.44 6.48 -12.14
CA LYS A 30 -1.73 6.28 -10.90
C LYS A 30 -2.50 5.26 -10.07
N ASN A 31 -1.79 4.23 -9.62
CA ASN A 31 -2.33 3.28 -8.66
C ASN A 31 -1.79 3.65 -7.29
N GLN A 32 -2.67 3.86 -6.34
CA GLN A 32 -2.29 4.16 -4.97
C GLN A 32 -2.79 3.07 -4.05
N VAL A 33 -1.89 2.53 -3.26
CA VAL A 33 -2.25 1.57 -2.21
C VAL A 33 -1.98 2.22 -0.87
N SER A 34 -2.90 2.02 0.05
CA SER A 34 -2.79 2.55 1.40
C SER A 34 -3.13 1.46 2.39
N ALA A 35 -2.63 1.61 3.60
CA ALA A 35 -2.91 0.63 4.64
C ALA A 35 -2.94 1.32 5.99
N ASN A 36 -3.85 0.86 6.83
CA ASN A 36 -3.88 1.18 8.25
C ASN A 36 -3.33 -0.02 8.99
N VAL A 37 -2.31 0.20 9.81
CA VAL A 37 -1.63 -0.86 10.54
C VAL A 37 -1.81 -0.63 12.03
N LYS A 38 -2.28 -1.65 12.72
CA LYS A 38 -2.47 -1.62 14.16
C LYS A 38 -1.68 -2.74 14.80
N ILE A 39 -0.99 -2.42 15.88
CA ILE A 39 -0.25 -3.41 16.65
C ILE A 39 -0.86 -3.49 18.04
N TYR A 40 -1.22 -4.71 18.41
CA TYR A 40 -1.83 -4.99 19.71
C TYR A 40 -0.88 -5.81 20.55
N TYR A 41 -0.92 -5.57 21.85
CA TYR A 41 -0.23 -6.41 22.82
C TYR A 41 -1.27 -7.33 23.45
N ARG A 42 -1.04 -8.62 23.39
CA ARG A 42 -1.98 -9.60 23.93
C ARG A 42 -1.86 -9.69 25.45
N GLN A 43 -2.97 -9.44 26.10
CA GLN A 43 -3.10 -9.59 27.55
C GLN A 43 -4.08 -10.72 27.85
N LYS A 44 -4.22 -11.08 29.13
CA LYS A 44 -5.00 -12.26 29.51
C LYS A 44 -6.41 -12.30 28.92
N ASN A 45 -7.14 -11.20 28.97
CA ASN A 45 -8.53 -11.16 28.60
C ASN A 45 -8.84 -10.28 27.41
N TYR A 46 -7.84 -9.57 26.91
CA TYR A 46 -8.07 -8.63 25.81
C TYR A 46 -6.76 -8.27 25.13
N ASP A 47 -6.88 -7.69 23.95
CA ASP A 47 -5.73 -7.16 23.21
C ASP A 47 -5.74 -5.64 23.34
N ARG A 48 -4.62 -5.07 23.70
CA ARG A 48 -4.50 -3.63 23.89
C ARG A 48 -3.78 -3.02 22.71
N LEU A 49 -4.42 -2.02 22.08
CA LEU A 49 -3.79 -1.29 20.98
C LEU A 49 -2.63 -0.48 21.52
N ILE A 50 -1.43 -0.71 21.01
CA ILE A 50 -0.23 -0.02 21.48
C ILE A 50 0.41 0.84 20.41
N TYR A 51 0.07 0.64 19.14
CA TYR A 51 0.62 1.45 18.07
C TYR A 51 -0.29 1.35 16.84
N GLU A 52 -0.45 2.48 16.17
CA GLU A 52 -1.23 2.54 14.94
C GLU A 52 -0.60 3.56 14.01
N PHE A 53 -0.57 3.23 12.73
CA PHE A 53 -0.08 4.16 11.73
C PHE A 53 -0.70 3.87 10.37
N ASP A 54 -0.65 4.89 9.50
CA ASP A 54 -1.08 4.77 8.11
C ASP A 54 0.13 4.93 7.21
N GLU A 55 0.12 4.19 6.11
CA GLU A 55 1.12 4.34 5.07
C GLU A 55 0.46 4.25 3.71
N LYS A 56 1.07 4.88 2.72
CA LYS A 56 0.59 4.80 1.36
C LYS A 56 1.77 4.89 0.40
N ARG A 57 1.61 4.24 -0.74
CA ARG A 57 2.58 4.30 -1.83
C ARG A 57 1.81 4.29 -3.14
N ASP A 58 2.42 4.86 -4.15
CA ASP A 58 1.79 4.87 -5.46
C ASP A 58 2.81 4.56 -6.55
N ALA A 59 2.27 4.20 -7.70
CA ALA A 59 3.06 3.99 -8.91
C ALA A 59 2.21 4.39 -10.09
N SER A 60 2.83 4.98 -11.10
CA SER A 60 2.14 5.43 -12.29
C SER A 60 2.39 4.47 -13.45
N TYR A 61 1.45 4.44 -14.37
CA TYR A 61 1.64 3.74 -15.62
C TYR A 61 0.96 4.53 -16.75
N SER A 62 1.47 4.37 -17.96
CA SER A 62 0.96 5.10 -19.11
C SER A 62 -0.04 4.25 -19.88
N LEU A 63 -1.04 4.91 -20.47
CA LEU A 63 -1.91 4.28 -21.43
C LEU A 63 -1.15 4.13 -22.74
N ILE A 64 -1.08 2.91 -23.25
CA ILE A 64 -0.44 2.63 -24.51
C ILE A 64 -1.54 2.46 -25.54
N LEU A 65 -1.67 3.45 -26.42
CA LEU A 65 -2.69 3.43 -27.45
C LEU A 65 -2.50 2.24 -28.38
N ASN A 66 -3.62 1.66 -28.82
CA ASN A 66 -3.64 0.53 -29.75
C ASN A 66 -2.98 -0.74 -29.21
N ASN A 67 -2.72 -0.79 -27.89
CA ASN A 67 -2.14 -1.99 -27.29
C ASN A 67 -2.68 -2.19 -25.87
N ILE A 68 -3.84 -2.82 -25.80
CA ILE A 68 -4.49 -3.07 -24.52
C ILE A 68 -3.66 -3.98 -23.62
N ARG A 69 -3.00 -4.98 -24.20
CA ARG A 69 -2.17 -5.90 -23.41
C ARG A 69 -1.04 -5.19 -22.69
N SER A 70 -0.35 -4.29 -23.40
CA SER A 70 0.75 -3.54 -22.80
C SER A 70 0.25 -2.62 -21.71
N THR A 71 -0.92 -1.99 -21.90
CA THR A 71 -1.52 -1.15 -20.88
C THR A 71 -1.86 -1.97 -19.63
N MET A 72 -2.45 -3.14 -19.81
CA MET A 72 -2.82 -3.99 -18.69
C MET A 72 -1.61 -4.55 -17.96
N ALA A 73 -0.55 -4.90 -18.69
CA ALA A 73 0.69 -5.34 -18.08
C ALA A 73 1.33 -4.23 -17.25
N SER A 74 1.31 -3.00 -17.78
CA SER A 74 1.84 -1.84 -17.08
C SER A 74 1.04 -1.56 -15.80
N LYS A 75 -0.28 -1.69 -15.87
CA LYS A 75 -1.15 -1.53 -14.72
C LYS A 75 -0.80 -2.54 -13.64
N LYS A 76 -0.67 -3.80 -14.01
CA LYS A 76 -0.35 -4.85 -13.06
C LYS A 76 1.01 -4.62 -12.42
N ASN A 77 1.99 -4.20 -13.21
CA ASN A 77 3.32 -3.88 -12.68
C ASN A 77 3.26 -2.72 -11.69
N ALA A 78 2.47 -1.68 -11.98
CA ALA A 78 2.31 -0.55 -11.08
C ALA A 78 1.67 -0.98 -9.76
N GLU A 79 0.63 -1.82 -9.84
CA GLU A 79 -0.02 -2.34 -8.64
C GLU A 79 0.97 -3.14 -7.78
N LEU A 80 1.71 -4.05 -8.40
CA LEU A 80 2.68 -4.87 -7.68
C LEU A 80 3.81 -4.03 -7.08
N THR A 81 4.27 -3.02 -7.81
CA THR A 81 5.31 -2.11 -7.31
C THR A 81 4.82 -1.34 -6.10
N SER A 82 3.60 -0.78 -6.17
CA SER A 82 3.01 -0.05 -5.05
C SER A 82 2.89 -0.93 -3.82
N ILE A 83 2.39 -2.15 -4.00
CA ILE A 83 2.20 -3.09 -2.89
C ILE A 83 3.55 -3.47 -2.28
N ARG A 84 4.56 -3.71 -3.12
CA ARG A 84 5.89 -4.06 -2.63
C ARG A 84 6.49 -2.92 -1.80
N LEU A 85 6.42 -1.70 -2.33
CA LEU A 85 6.96 -0.54 -1.63
C LEU A 85 6.23 -0.30 -0.31
N LEU A 86 4.91 -0.44 -0.32
CA LEU A 86 4.12 -0.28 0.90
C LEU A 86 4.47 -1.35 1.92
N SER A 87 4.59 -2.59 1.49
CA SER A 87 4.93 -3.70 2.38
C SER A 87 6.30 -3.53 3.01
N GLU A 88 7.28 -3.06 2.23
CA GLU A 88 8.61 -2.81 2.74
C GLU A 88 8.61 -1.72 3.81
N GLU A 89 7.83 -0.67 3.61
CA GLU A 89 7.76 0.41 4.58
C GLU A 89 7.04 -0.02 5.86
N ILE A 90 5.95 -0.77 5.72
CA ILE A 90 5.23 -1.30 6.88
C ILE A 90 6.14 -2.22 7.70
N TYR A 91 6.84 -3.13 7.02
CA TYR A 91 7.76 -4.05 7.68
C TYR A 91 8.82 -3.29 8.47
N LYS A 92 9.41 -2.28 7.84
CA LYS A 92 10.45 -1.46 8.47
C LYS A 92 9.93 -0.76 9.71
N ARG A 93 8.73 -0.15 9.63
CA ARG A 93 8.16 0.57 10.76
C ARG A 93 7.81 -0.36 11.91
N VAL A 94 7.28 -1.54 11.60
CA VAL A 94 6.95 -2.53 12.62
C VAL A 94 8.21 -3.00 13.33
N LEU A 95 9.27 -3.30 12.58
CA LEU A 95 10.54 -3.72 13.17
C LEU A 95 11.13 -2.66 14.09
N VAL A 96 11.10 -1.39 13.64
CA VAL A 96 11.61 -0.30 14.45
C VAL A 96 10.82 -0.16 15.74
N PHE A 97 9.49 -0.23 15.65
CA PHE A 97 8.65 -0.13 16.82
C PHE A 97 8.92 -1.26 17.82
N LEU A 98 8.96 -2.50 17.32
CA LEU A 98 9.18 -3.66 18.20
C LEU A 98 10.57 -3.68 18.79
N SER A 99 11.56 -3.15 18.09
CA SER A 99 12.92 -3.11 18.61
C SER A 99 13.10 -2.11 19.75
N LYS A 100 12.20 -1.13 19.85
CA LYS A 100 12.23 -0.14 20.93
C LYS A 100 11.46 -0.58 22.15
N ASN A 101 10.73 -1.64 22.02
CA ASN A 101 9.91 -2.19 23.08
C ASN A 101 10.38 -3.61 23.43
#